data_51059f01f74d0805c5f151c1c24dea06
#
_entry.id   51059f01f74d0805c5f151c1c24dea06
#
_cell.length_a   1.000
_cell.length_b   1.000
_cell.length_c   1.000
_cell.angle_alpha   90.00
_cell.angle_beta   90.00
_cell.angle_gamma   90.00
#
_symmetry.space_group_name_H-M   'P 1'
#
loop_
_entity.id
_entity.type
_entity.pdbx_description
1 polymer ?
#
loop_
_entity_poly.entity_id
_entity_poly.type
_entity_poly.pdbx_seq_one_letter_code
_entity_poly.pdbx_strand_id
1 'polypeptide(L)'
;MAKQIIYGEEARKALQRGVDQLADTVKITLGPKGRNVVLGKKFGAPLITNDGVTIAKEIELEDPFENMGAQLIREVSTKTNDVAGDGTTSATVLAQAMIREGLKNLAAGANPMVMRRGIQKATEAAVDAIRTNSQPVSGSGDIARVGAISSSAVSYTHLRAHETLR
;
A
#
# COMPACT_ATOMS: atom_id res chain seq x y z
N MET A 1 -2.05 31.72 -6.57
CA MET A 1 -1.88 30.84 -7.73
C MET A 1 -3.25 30.53 -8.34
N ALA A 2 -3.39 30.61 -9.66
CA ALA A 2 -4.60 30.18 -10.35
C ALA A 2 -4.73 28.65 -10.22
N LYS A 3 -5.97 28.17 -9.97
CA LYS A 3 -6.24 26.72 -9.90
C LYS A 3 -6.51 26.20 -11.30
N GLN A 4 -5.90 25.08 -11.64
CA GLN A 4 -6.25 24.30 -12.83
C GLN A 4 -7.41 23.38 -12.48
N ILE A 5 -8.36 23.22 -13.39
CA ILE A 5 -9.54 22.40 -13.16
C ILE A 5 -9.74 21.51 -14.39
N ILE A 6 -9.82 20.19 -14.15
CA ILE A 6 -10.18 19.18 -15.15
C ILE A 6 -11.39 18.38 -14.69
N TYR A 7 -12.16 17.84 -15.62
CA TYR A 7 -13.42 17.16 -15.35
C TYR A 7 -13.53 15.82 -16.07
N GLY A 8 -14.52 15.05 -15.63
CA GLY A 8 -14.99 13.88 -16.34
C GLY A 8 -13.97 12.73 -16.40
N GLU A 9 -13.87 12.13 -17.58
CA GLU A 9 -13.03 10.96 -17.79
C GLU A 9 -11.54 11.28 -17.76
N GLU A 10 -11.15 12.43 -18.25
CA GLU A 10 -9.77 12.90 -18.22
C GLU A 10 -9.24 13.01 -16.79
N ALA A 11 -10.02 13.63 -15.89
CA ALA A 11 -9.68 13.73 -14.48
C ALA A 11 -9.52 12.35 -13.82
N ARG A 12 -10.45 11.42 -14.09
CA ARG A 12 -10.37 10.05 -13.56
C ARG A 12 -9.15 9.30 -14.06
N LYS A 13 -8.82 9.42 -15.35
CA LYS A 13 -7.64 8.78 -15.95
C LYS A 13 -6.34 9.34 -15.36
N ALA A 14 -6.24 10.65 -15.15
CA ALA A 14 -5.07 11.27 -14.54
C ALA A 14 -4.87 10.76 -13.10
N LEU A 15 -5.93 10.77 -12.27
CA LEU A 15 -5.88 10.20 -10.92
C LEU A 15 -5.49 8.72 -10.93
N GLN A 16 -6.05 7.92 -11.84
CA GLN A 16 -5.73 6.50 -11.95
C GLN A 16 -4.25 6.28 -12.31
N ARG A 17 -3.71 7.04 -13.27
CA ARG A 17 -2.29 6.93 -13.62
C ARG A 17 -1.39 7.23 -12.42
N GLY A 18 -1.73 8.25 -11.62
CA GLY A 18 -0.97 8.56 -10.41
C GLY A 18 -1.04 7.45 -9.35
N VAL A 19 -2.23 6.88 -9.13
CA VAL A 19 -2.42 5.70 -8.27
C VAL A 19 -1.56 4.55 -8.76
N ASP A 20 -1.60 4.27 -10.07
CA ASP A 20 -0.89 3.15 -10.66
C ASP A 20 0.63 3.31 -10.58
N GLN A 21 1.17 4.48 -10.88
CA GLN A 21 2.61 4.74 -10.79
C GLN A 21 3.15 4.51 -9.37
N LEU A 22 2.48 5.02 -8.35
CA LEU A 22 2.90 4.81 -6.97
C LEU A 22 2.75 3.35 -6.55
N ALA A 23 1.58 2.75 -6.78
CA ALA A 23 1.30 1.40 -6.35
C ALA A 23 2.18 0.36 -7.07
N ASP A 24 2.43 0.51 -8.36
CA ASP A 24 3.29 -0.39 -9.11
C ASP A 24 4.76 -0.28 -8.64
N THR A 25 5.21 0.90 -8.19
CA THR A 25 6.54 1.06 -7.57
C THR A 25 6.62 0.34 -6.22
N VAL A 26 5.62 0.51 -5.37
CA VAL A 26 5.57 -0.16 -4.05
C VAL A 26 5.42 -1.68 -4.21
N LYS A 27 4.63 -2.13 -5.18
CA LYS A 27 4.34 -3.55 -5.44
C LYS A 27 5.60 -4.39 -5.72
N ILE A 28 6.67 -3.80 -6.24
CA ILE A 28 7.94 -4.49 -6.51
C ILE A 28 8.53 -5.09 -5.23
N THR A 29 8.24 -4.51 -4.06
CA THR A 29 8.76 -4.98 -2.78
C THR A 29 7.98 -6.13 -2.16
N LEU A 30 6.84 -6.54 -2.76
CA LEU A 30 5.92 -7.51 -2.18
C LEU A 30 6.42 -8.95 -2.26
N GLY A 31 6.31 -9.68 -1.15
CA GLY A 31 6.48 -11.11 -1.07
C GLY A 31 7.94 -11.59 -1.09
N PRO A 32 8.16 -12.93 -1.16
CA PRO A 32 9.49 -13.53 -1.02
C PRO A 32 10.46 -13.23 -2.17
N LYS A 33 9.95 -12.75 -3.29
CA LYS A 33 10.75 -12.25 -4.42
C LYS A 33 10.79 -10.73 -4.48
N GLY A 34 10.34 -10.06 -3.42
CA GLY A 34 10.38 -8.61 -3.30
C GLY A 34 11.79 -8.05 -3.47
N ARG A 35 11.88 -6.89 -4.12
CA ARG A 35 13.14 -6.21 -4.39
C ARG A 35 13.17 -4.88 -3.68
N ASN A 36 14.37 -4.37 -3.44
CA ASN A 36 14.55 -3.01 -2.96
C ASN A 36 14.29 -2.01 -4.08
N VAL A 37 13.77 -0.85 -3.69
CA VAL A 37 13.64 0.33 -4.54
C VAL A 37 14.75 1.30 -4.17
N VAL A 38 15.35 1.92 -5.19
CA VAL A 38 16.36 2.97 -5.02
C VAL A 38 15.70 4.31 -5.28
N LEU A 39 15.65 5.15 -4.25
CA LEU A 39 15.04 6.47 -4.31
C LEU A 39 16.14 7.53 -4.36
N GLY A 40 16.13 8.33 -5.43
CA GLY A 40 17.06 9.47 -5.56
C GLY A 40 16.69 10.57 -4.60
N LYS A 41 17.67 11.07 -3.84
CA LYS A 41 17.51 12.27 -3.00
C LYS A 41 18.16 13.48 -3.66
N LYS A 42 17.56 14.66 -3.49
CA LYS A 42 18.14 15.93 -3.97
C LYS A 42 19.49 16.22 -3.30
N PHE A 43 19.66 15.78 -2.05
CA PHE A 43 20.89 15.94 -1.28
C PHE A 43 21.21 14.63 -0.54
N GLY A 44 22.46 14.18 -0.63
CA GLY A 44 22.94 12.97 0.03
C GLY A 44 22.89 11.73 -0.84
N ALA A 45 23.15 10.57 -0.23
CA ALA A 45 23.13 9.28 -0.92
C ALA A 45 21.69 8.83 -1.25
N PRO A 46 21.48 8.08 -2.34
CA PRO A 46 20.20 7.46 -2.65
C PRO A 46 19.72 6.56 -1.49
N LEU A 47 18.43 6.57 -1.23
CA LEU A 47 17.81 5.70 -0.24
C LEU A 47 17.46 4.37 -0.89
N ILE A 48 17.96 3.27 -0.33
CA ILE A 48 17.63 1.90 -0.75
C ILE A 48 16.69 1.32 0.31
N THR A 49 15.49 0.97 -0.06
CA THR A 49 14.48 0.46 0.87
C THR A 49 13.49 -0.49 0.19
N ASN A 50 12.90 -1.37 0.97
CA ASN A 50 11.76 -2.21 0.60
C ASN A 50 10.50 -1.88 1.42
N ASP A 51 10.56 -0.88 2.28
CA ASP A 51 9.42 -0.45 3.08
C ASP A 51 8.43 0.36 2.24
N GLY A 52 7.20 -0.17 2.13
CA GLY A 52 6.15 0.42 1.29
C GLY A 52 5.76 1.83 1.68
N VAL A 53 5.67 2.14 2.98
CA VAL A 53 5.30 3.49 3.43
C VAL A 53 6.40 4.51 3.17
N THR A 54 7.67 4.12 3.36
CA THR A 54 8.81 4.98 3.04
C THR A 54 8.87 5.32 1.56
N ILE A 55 8.69 4.29 0.70
CA ILE A 55 8.63 4.50 -0.75
C ILE A 55 7.47 5.43 -1.12
N ALA A 56 6.27 5.17 -0.59
CA ALA A 56 5.08 5.95 -0.89
C ALA A 56 5.22 7.43 -0.48
N LYS A 57 5.94 7.73 0.59
CA LYS A 57 6.18 9.12 1.06
C LYS A 57 7.13 9.91 0.16
N GLU A 58 8.09 9.24 -0.46
CA GLU A 58 9.13 9.89 -1.27
C GLU A 58 8.70 10.09 -2.75
N ILE A 59 7.63 9.41 -3.20
CA ILE A 59 7.18 9.54 -4.59
C ILE A 59 6.41 10.84 -4.78
N GLU A 60 6.92 11.68 -5.69
CA GLU A 60 6.26 12.85 -6.23
C GLU A 60 6.27 12.78 -7.75
N LEU A 61 5.13 13.06 -8.37
CA LEU A 61 4.96 13.03 -9.81
C LEU A 61 4.95 14.45 -10.39
N GLU A 62 5.49 14.61 -11.59
CA GLU A 62 5.59 15.91 -12.26
C GLU A 62 4.21 16.48 -12.64
N ASP A 63 3.29 15.63 -13.10
CA ASP A 63 1.92 16.06 -13.42
C ASP A 63 1.12 16.27 -12.13
N PRO A 64 0.58 17.48 -11.90
CA PRO A 64 -0.15 17.79 -10.66
C PRO A 64 -1.39 16.92 -10.44
N PHE A 65 -2.07 16.51 -11.51
CA PHE A 65 -3.28 15.70 -11.40
C PHE A 65 -2.96 14.24 -11.14
N GLU A 66 -1.91 13.71 -11.75
CA GLU A 66 -1.39 12.38 -11.42
C GLU A 66 -0.84 12.37 -9.99
N ASN A 67 -0.13 13.43 -9.59
CA ASN A 67 0.39 13.54 -8.23
C ASN A 67 -0.72 13.53 -7.16
N MET A 68 -1.90 14.11 -7.45
CA MET A 68 -3.06 13.97 -6.56
C MET A 68 -3.50 12.52 -6.41
N GLY A 69 -3.50 11.72 -7.48
CA GLY A 69 -3.77 10.29 -7.43
C GLY A 69 -2.75 9.54 -6.56
N ALA A 70 -1.47 9.84 -6.73
CA ALA A 70 -0.40 9.29 -5.89
C ALA A 70 -0.57 9.69 -4.41
N GLN A 71 -0.96 10.93 -4.13
CA GLN A 71 -1.21 11.38 -2.75
C GLN A 71 -2.36 10.63 -2.09
N LEU A 72 -3.46 10.36 -2.81
CA LEU A 72 -4.59 9.60 -2.28
C LEU A 72 -4.19 8.18 -1.87
N ILE A 73 -3.42 7.48 -2.70
CA ILE A 73 -2.98 6.12 -2.36
C ILE A 73 -1.85 6.10 -1.33
N ARG A 74 -1.01 7.13 -1.28
CA ARG A 74 -0.04 7.33 -0.20
C ARG A 74 -0.72 7.40 1.17
N GLU A 75 -1.88 8.05 1.25
CA GLU A 75 -2.65 8.13 2.49
C GLU A 75 -3.09 6.75 3.00
N VAL A 76 -3.45 5.82 2.10
CA VAL A 76 -3.76 4.43 2.45
C VAL A 76 -2.56 3.76 3.12
N SER A 77 -1.37 3.87 2.52
CA SER A 77 -0.14 3.33 3.09
C SER A 77 0.19 3.91 4.46
N THR A 78 0.08 5.24 4.60
CA THR A 78 0.36 5.94 5.85
C THR A 78 -0.62 5.53 6.95
N LYS A 79 -1.93 5.53 6.68
CA LYS A 79 -2.94 5.11 7.67
C LYS A 79 -2.76 3.64 8.10
N THR A 80 -2.38 2.76 7.19
CA THR A 80 -2.09 1.36 7.53
C THR A 80 -0.89 1.27 8.46
N ASN A 81 0.16 2.03 8.19
CA ASN A 81 1.34 2.11 9.06
C ASN A 81 1.00 2.63 10.46
N ASP A 82 0.18 3.67 10.55
CA ASP A 82 -0.17 4.31 11.83
C ASP A 82 -1.02 3.40 12.72
N VAL A 83 -1.83 2.52 12.11
CA VAL A 83 -2.74 1.61 12.85
C VAL A 83 -2.08 0.26 13.14
N ALA A 84 -1.37 -0.32 12.18
CA ALA A 84 -0.86 -1.68 12.25
C ALA A 84 0.67 -1.79 12.26
N GLY A 85 1.39 -0.79 11.78
CA GLY A 85 2.85 -0.81 11.66
C GLY A 85 3.39 -1.77 10.60
N ASP A 86 2.51 -2.51 9.92
CA ASP A 86 2.87 -3.51 8.90
C ASP A 86 1.77 -3.61 7.84
N GLY A 87 2.05 -4.30 6.72
CA GLY A 87 1.10 -4.53 5.65
C GLY A 87 0.87 -3.34 4.72
N THR A 88 1.70 -2.31 4.76
CA THR A 88 1.57 -1.08 3.97
C THR A 88 1.59 -1.34 2.47
N THR A 89 2.47 -2.23 1.99
CA THR A 89 2.53 -2.67 0.60
C THR A 89 1.26 -3.40 0.19
N SER A 90 0.79 -4.35 1.00
CA SER A 90 -0.45 -5.10 0.74
C SER A 90 -1.66 -4.19 0.66
N ALA A 91 -1.79 -3.24 1.58
CA ALA A 91 -2.87 -2.26 1.59
C ALA A 91 -2.86 -1.38 0.34
N THR A 92 -1.69 -0.93 -0.10
CA THR A 92 -1.52 -0.12 -1.32
C THR A 92 -1.93 -0.90 -2.57
N VAL A 93 -1.51 -2.16 -2.69
CA VAL A 93 -1.87 -3.03 -3.83
C VAL A 93 -3.37 -3.34 -3.85
N LEU A 94 -3.98 -3.62 -2.70
CA LEU A 94 -5.41 -3.83 -2.59
C LEU A 94 -6.20 -2.58 -2.97
N ALA A 95 -5.79 -1.42 -2.49
CA ALA A 95 -6.42 -0.15 -2.84
C ALA A 95 -6.33 0.14 -4.35
N GLN A 96 -5.19 -0.11 -4.98
CA GLN A 96 -5.04 -0.01 -6.43
C GLN A 96 -6.04 -0.90 -7.17
N ALA A 97 -6.14 -2.18 -6.77
CA ALA A 97 -7.06 -3.13 -7.40
C ALA A 97 -8.52 -2.68 -7.24
N MET A 98 -8.91 -2.23 -6.05
CA MET A 98 -10.27 -1.71 -5.79
C MET A 98 -10.57 -0.47 -6.63
N ILE A 99 -9.61 0.46 -6.77
CA ILE A 99 -9.77 1.67 -7.58
C ILE A 99 -9.91 1.30 -9.05
N ARG A 100 -9.05 0.42 -9.58
CA ARG A 100 -9.12 -0.04 -10.98
C ARG A 100 -10.48 -0.67 -11.32
N GLU A 101 -10.95 -1.60 -10.49
CA GLU A 101 -12.26 -2.24 -10.70
C GLU A 101 -13.42 -1.27 -10.47
N GLY A 102 -13.32 -0.40 -9.48
CA GLY A 102 -14.30 0.65 -9.22
C GLY A 102 -14.46 1.61 -10.39
N LEU A 103 -13.37 2.07 -10.98
CA LEU A 103 -13.39 2.97 -12.14
C LEU A 103 -13.96 2.29 -13.39
N LYS A 104 -13.71 1.00 -13.61
CA LYS A 104 -14.33 0.24 -14.71
C LYS A 104 -15.85 0.19 -14.55
N ASN A 105 -16.33 -0.14 -13.36
CA ASN A 105 -17.77 -0.19 -13.08
C ASN A 105 -18.41 1.20 -13.20
N LEU A 106 -17.73 2.25 -12.75
CA LEU A 106 -18.19 3.62 -12.88
C LEU A 106 -18.31 4.05 -14.35
N ALA A 107 -17.33 3.67 -15.18
CA ALA A 107 -17.35 3.93 -16.62
C ALA A 107 -18.50 3.16 -17.32
N ALA A 108 -18.87 2.00 -16.81
CA ALA A 108 -20.03 1.21 -17.28
C ALA A 108 -21.39 1.75 -16.77
N GLY A 109 -21.39 2.89 -16.04
CA GLY A 109 -22.63 3.53 -15.58
C GLY A 109 -23.10 3.09 -14.18
N ALA A 110 -22.30 2.39 -13.42
CA ALA A 110 -22.66 2.01 -12.06
C ALA A 110 -22.83 3.25 -11.15
N ASN A 111 -23.84 3.21 -10.28
CA ASN A 111 -24.08 4.27 -9.34
C ASN A 111 -23.00 4.27 -8.23
N PRO A 112 -22.21 5.36 -8.06
CA PRO A 112 -21.10 5.41 -7.10
C PRO A 112 -21.56 5.24 -5.65
N MET A 113 -22.77 5.69 -5.30
CA MET A 113 -23.30 5.54 -3.94
C MET A 113 -23.67 4.10 -3.60
N VAL A 114 -24.20 3.35 -4.59
CA VAL A 114 -24.47 1.91 -4.44
C VAL A 114 -23.16 1.14 -4.34
N MET A 115 -22.19 1.49 -5.21
CA MET A 115 -20.85 0.87 -5.18
C MET A 115 -20.15 1.09 -3.83
N ARG A 116 -20.20 2.28 -3.27
CA ARG A 116 -19.66 2.59 -1.93
C ARG A 116 -20.25 1.66 -0.85
N ARG A 117 -21.58 1.49 -0.85
CA ARG A 117 -22.25 0.56 0.09
C ARG A 117 -21.80 -0.89 -0.12
N GLY A 118 -21.62 -1.30 -1.37
CA GLY A 118 -21.13 -2.63 -1.72
C GLY A 118 -19.71 -2.86 -1.19
N ILE A 119 -18.81 -1.90 -1.37
CA ILE A 119 -17.44 -1.96 -0.85
C ILE A 119 -17.44 -2.07 0.68
N GLN A 120 -18.27 -1.28 1.38
CA GLN A 120 -18.38 -1.35 2.84
C GLN A 120 -18.80 -2.74 3.31
N LYS A 121 -19.88 -3.30 2.74
CA LYS A 121 -20.35 -4.66 3.07
C LYS A 121 -19.30 -5.72 2.76
N ALA A 122 -18.61 -5.62 1.64
CA ALA A 122 -17.55 -6.54 1.28
C ALA A 122 -16.37 -6.47 2.27
N THR A 123 -16.02 -5.27 2.74
CA THR A 123 -14.98 -5.07 3.75
C THR A 123 -15.37 -5.71 5.07
N GLU A 124 -16.59 -5.50 5.54
CA GLU A 124 -17.11 -6.14 6.78
C GLU A 124 -17.04 -7.67 6.68
N ALA A 125 -17.55 -8.24 5.58
CA ALA A 125 -17.52 -9.68 5.36
C ALA A 125 -16.08 -10.24 5.27
N ALA A 126 -15.16 -9.52 4.63
CA ALA A 126 -13.75 -9.90 4.56
C ALA A 126 -13.08 -9.86 5.95
N VAL A 127 -13.35 -8.83 6.74
CA VAL A 127 -12.83 -8.73 8.12
C VAL A 127 -13.34 -9.87 8.99
N ASP A 128 -14.63 -10.21 8.90
CA ASP A 128 -15.20 -11.32 9.68
C ASP A 128 -14.63 -12.67 9.25
N ALA A 129 -14.42 -12.88 7.94
CA ALA A 129 -13.76 -14.07 7.43
C ALA A 129 -12.31 -14.19 7.93
N ILE A 130 -11.56 -13.10 7.94
CA ILE A 130 -10.18 -13.06 8.49
C ILE A 130 -10.19 -13.40 9.99
N ARG A 131 -11.10 -12.82 10.75
CA ARG A 131 -11.23 -13.11 12.19
C ARG A 131 -11.54 -14.58 12.45
N THR A 132 -12.46 -15.16 11.67
CA THR A 132 -12.85 -16.58 11.79
C THR A 132 -11.69 -17.51 11.46
N ASN A 133 -10.87 -17.16 10.47
CA ASN A 133 -9.74 -17.97 10.02
C ASN A 133 -8.45 -17.69 10.81
N SER A 134 -8.42 -16.66 11.65
CA SER A 134 -7.24 -16.33 12.46
C SER A 134 -6.98 -17.38 13.50
N GLN A 135 -5.70 -17.68 13.72
CA GLN A 135 -5.24 -18.58 14.78
C GLN A 135 -4.56 -17.76 15.87
N PRO A 136 -4.83 -18.05 17.15
CA PRO A 136 -4.15 -17.37 18.24
C PRO A 136 -2.66 -17.70 18.23
N VAL A 137 -1.83 -16.68 18.41
CA VAL A 137 -0.38 -16.84 18.55
C VAL A 137 -0.07 -17.46 19.91
N SER A 138 0.59 -18.60 19.92
CA SER A 138 0.96 -19.31 21.14
C SER A 138 2.48 -19.53 21.20
N GLY A 139 3.13 -18.85 22.17
CA GLY A 139 4.54 -19.04 22.44
C GLY A 139 5.52 -18.25 21.54
N SER A 140 6.80 -18.29 21.94
CA SER A 140 7.88 -17.53 21.30
C SER A 140 8.17 -17.95 19.85
N GLY A 141 7.92 -19.21 19.49
CA GLY A 141 8.11 -19.72 18.13
C GLY A 141 7.20 -19.08 17.10
N ASP A 142 5.91 -18.88 17.45
CA ASP A 142 4.95 -18.24 16.55
C ASP A 142 5.23 -16.74 16.43
N ILE A 143 5.60 -16.09 17.53
CA ILE A 143 6.02 -14.68 17.53
C ILE A 143 7.22 -14.48 16.59
N ALA A 144 8.20 -15.39 16.67
CA ALA A 144 9.38 -15.32 15.81
C ALA A 144 9.05 -15.53 14.32
N ARG A 145 8.10 -16.43 13.99
CA ARG A 145 7.63 -16.62 12.60
C ARG A 145 6.97 -15.35 12.06
N VAL A 146 6.09 -14.74 12.84
CA VAL A 146 5.43 -13.47 12.45
C VAL A 146 6.48 -12.38 12.28
N GLY A 147 7.41 -12.23 13.22
CA GLY A 147 8.49 -11.26 13.13
C GLY A 147 9.40 -11.48 11.93
N ALA A 148 9.70 -12.74 11.58
CA ALA A 148 10.51 -13.08 10.40
C ALA A 148 9.82 -12.65 9.09
N ILE A 149 8.50 -12.87 8.98
CA ILE A 149 7.72 -12.47 7.80
C ILE A 149 7.67 -10.94 7.71
N SER A 150 7.36 -10.26 8.79
CA SER A 150 7.24 -8.79 8.84
C SER A 150 8.57 -8.08 8.50
N SER A 151 9.68 -8.59 9.01
CA SER A 151 11.02 -8.03 8.76
C SER A 151 11.65 -8.48 7.43
N SER A 152 10.95 -9.27 6.63
CA SER A 152 11.49 -9.92 5.42
C SER A 152 12.78 -10.72 5.70
N ALA A 153 12.93 -11.20 6.94
CA ALA A 153 14.11 -11.96 7.36
C ALA A 153 14.10 -13.37 6.77
N VAL A 154 15.19 -13.74 6.13
CA VAL A 154 15.34 -15.03 5.43
C VAL A 154 15.53 -16.19 6.40
N SER A 155 15.91 -15.95 7.65
CA SER A 155 16.09 -16.99 8.65
C SER A 155 15.90 -16.52 10.08
N TYR A 156 15.40 -17.45 10.92
CA TYR A 156 15.20 -17.30 12.35
C TYR A 156 16.49 -16.87 13.12
N THR A 157 17.65 -17.21 12.60
CA THR A 157 18.95 -16.86 13.18
C THR A 157 19.22 -15.35 13.13
N HIS A 158 18.66 -14.64 12.19
CA HIS A 158 18.84 -13.19 12.05
C HIS A 158 18.11 -12.39 13.14
N LEU A 159 16.94 -12.84 13.55
CA LEU A 159 16.18 -12.23 14.65
C LEU A 159 16.82 -12.49 16.01
N ARG A 160 17.38 -13.68 16.24
CA ARG A 160 18.10 -14.02 17.47
C ARG A 160 19.38 -13.20 17.70
N ALA A 161 20.06 -12.82 16.62
CA ALA A 161 21.27 -12.00 16.74
C ALA A 161 21.00 -10.59 17.30
N HIS A 162 19.79 -10.05 17.09
CA HIS A 162 19.38 -8.77 17.66
C HIS A 162 18.97 -8.86 19.15
N GLU A 163 18.49 -9.99 19.60
CA GLU A 163 18.11 -10.19 21.01
C GLU A 163 19.33 -10.36 21.94
N THR A 164 20.45 -10.87 21.42
CA THR A 164 21.67 -11.11 22.20
C THR A 164 22.58 -9.89 22.33
N LEU A 165 22.25 -8.76 21.68
CA LEU A 165 22.99 -7.51 21.71
C LEU A 165 22.33 -6.42 22.58
N ARG A 166 21.37 -6.78 23.44
CA ARG A 166 20.76 -5.90 24.45
C ARG A 166 21.15 -6.38 25.86
#